data_f3c7fd37fdb0d6b8d59413c67e6bbf65
#
_entry.id   f3c7fd37fdb0d6b8d59413c67e6bbf65
#
_cell.length_a   1.000
_cell.length_b   1.000
_cell.length_c   1.000
_cell.angle_alpha   90.00
_cell.angle_beta   90.00
_cell.angle_gamma   90.00
#
_symmetry.space_group_name_H-M   'P 1'
#
loop_
_entity.id
_entity.type
_entity.pdbx_description
1 polymer ?
#
loop_
_entity_poly.entity_id
_entity_poly.type
_entity_poly.pdbx_seq_one_letter_code
_entity_poly.pdbx_strand_id
1 'polypeptide(L)'
;VKNAEGKPLPSASVTIEEIGKNAILEYAITDAKGNYKVTFTSNDEKILVKVKAFNHQTITENYNNATQTLNFVLQEKATEIKEVKLKTKLITKRGDTISYDLKSFESKADRSLADVLKKIPGIEVNKDGSILYQGEPINKFYVNGKDLMEGSYGLINNSLPKDAVQKVEVLENHQPVKILQDKLSSENAAINVQLKKSITMTGRGETSLGVAPSLWNVKLTPMLFTQKYQWVLNYKTNN
;
A
#
# COMPACT_ATOMS: atom_id res chain seq x y z
N VAL A 1 -19.04 -39.11 5.98
CA VAL A 1 -17.93 -38.27 6.48
C VAL A 1 -18.14 -38.02 7.96
N LYS A 2 -17.11 -38.20 8.76
CA LYS A 2 -17.14 -38.03 10.23
C LYS A 2 -15.90 -37.25 10.69
N ASN A 3 -15.95 -36.67 11.88
CA ASN A 3 -14.76 -36.13 12.55
C ASN A 3 -13.99 -37.24 13.30
N ALA A 4 -12.85 -36.89 13.90
CA ALA A 4 -12.00 -37.83 14.68
C ALA A 4 -12.75 -38.47 15.88
N GLU A 5 -13.79 -37.83 16.42
CA GLU A 5 -14.62 -38.33 17.53
C GLU A 5 -15.76 -39.25 17.06
N GLY A 6 -15.86 -39.49 15.73
CA GLY A 6 -16.91 -40.31 15.13
C GLY A 6 -18.25 -39.59 14.90
N LYS A 7 -18.33 -38.28 15.17
CA LYS A 7 -19.54 -37.48 14.91
C LYS A 7 -19.68 -37.20 13.41
N PRO A 8 -20.92 -37.28 12.85
CA PRO A 8 -21.14 -36.93 11.46
C PRO A 8 -20.80 -35.45 11.18
N LEU A 9 -20.19 -35.20 10.03
CA LEU A 9 -19.88 -33.85 9.55
C LEU A 9 -20.86 -33.44 8.46
N PRO A 10 -21.88 -32.60 8.77
CA PRO A 10 -22.75 -32.04 7.77
C PRO A 10 -22.01 -30.92 7.00
N SER A 11 -22.48 -30.63 5.78
CA SER A 11 -21.95 -29.58 4.91
C SER A 11 -20.46 -29.77 4.54
N ALA A 12 -19.92 -30.96 4.65
CA ALA A 12 -18.63 -31.28 4.08
C ALA A 12 -18.75 -31.45 2.57
N SER A 13 -17.83 -30.93 1.81
CA SER A 13 -17.79 -31.04 0.35
C SER A 13 -16.94 -32.24 -0.04
N VAL A 14 -17.50 -33.13 -0.87
CA VAL A 14 -16.78 -34.25 -1.49
C VAL A 14 -16.71 -33.96 -2.98
N THR A 15 -15.50 -33.77 -3.51
CA THR A 15 -15.26 -33.40 -4.90
C THR A 15 -14.51 -34.54 -5.60
N ILE A 16 -14.92 -34.89 -6.80
CA ILE A 16 -14.26 -35.85 -7.68
C ILE A 16 -13.53 -35.07 -8.76
N GLU A 17 -12.24 -35.28 -8.91
CA GLU A 17 -11.38 -34.55 -9.85
C GLU A 17 -10.64 -35.54 -10.77
N GLU A 18 -10.34 -35.14 -12.01
CA GLU A 18 -9.43 -35.87 -12.89
C GLU A 18 -7.97 -35.74 -12.40
N ILE A 19 -7.23 -36.83 -12.38
CA ILE A 19 -5.84 -36.82 -11.95
C ILE A 19 -4.97 -36.07 -12.96
N GLY A 20 -4.26 -35.03 -12.47
CA GLY A 20 -3.32 -34.22 -13.28
C GLY A 20 -3.92 -33.11 -14.11
N LYS A 21 -5.26 -32.98 -14.17
CA LYS A 21 -5.90 -31.93 -14.97
C LYS A 21 -6.57 -30.83 -14.14
N ASN A 22 -6.64 -30.95 -12.82
CA ASN A 22 -7.38 -30.05 -11.91
C ASN A 22 -8.84 -29.76 -12.36
N ALA A 23 -9.44 -30.70 -13.09
CA ALA A 23 -10.81 -30.59 -13.57
C ALA A 23 -11.75 -31.33 -12.59
N ILE A 24 -12.75 -30.63 -12.10
CA ILE A 24 -13.78 -31.21 -11.25
C ILE A 24 -14.78 -31.92 -12.14
N LEU A 25 -14.95 -33.23 -11.93
CA LEU A 25 -15.94 -34.05 -12.61
C LEU A 25 -17.33 -33.89 -11.98
N GLU A 26 -17.39 -33.96 -10.66
CA GLU A 26 -18.64 -33.83 -9.92
C GLU A 26 -18.35 -33.53 -8.44
N TYR A 27 -19.36 -33.07 -7.71
CA TYR A 27 -19.27 -32.85 -6.26
C TYR A 27 -20.56 -33.19 -5.55
N ALA A 28 -20.47 -33.43 -4.26
CA ALA A 28 -21.62 -33.53 -3.36
C ALA A 28 -21.31 -32.86 -2.01
N ILE A 29 -22.38 -32.49 -1.33
CA ILE A 29 -22.31 -31.95 0.03
C ILE A 29 -22.98 -32.95 0.96
N THR A 30 -22.35 -33.21 2.12
CA THR A 30 -22.90 -34.17 3.10
C THR A 30 -24.13 -33.63 3.77
N ASP A 31 -25.09 -34.53 4.02
CA ASP A 31 -26.33 -34.29 4.78
C ASP A 31 -26.08 -34.15 6.30
N ALA A 32 -27.12 -33.96 7.09
CA ALA A 32 -27.04 -33.84 8.55
C ALA A 32 -26.45 -35.09 9.24
N LYS A 33 -26.45 -36.25 8.57
CA LYS A 33 -25.86 -37.50 9.06
C LYS A 33 -24.48 -37.77 8.50
N GLY A 34 -23.90 -36.82 7.75
CA GLY A 34 -22.61 -36.97 7.10
C GLY A 34 -22.60 -37.89 5.88
N ASN A 35 -23.78 -38.24 5.32
CA ASN A 35 -23.86 -39.07 4.12
C ASN A 35 -23.80 -38.21 2.87
N TYR A 36 -23.25 -38.78 1.79
CA TYR A 36 -23.18 -38.14 0.48
C TYR A 36 -23.37 -39.19 -0.64
N LYS A 37 -23.75 -38.73 -1.80
CA LYS A 37 -23.81 -39.55 -3.02
C LYS A 37 -23.35 -38.72 -4.19
N VAL A 38 -22.37 -39.25 -4.94
CA VAL A 38 -21.84 -38.64 -6.16
C VAL A 38 -21.99 -39.63 -7.30
N THR A 39 -22.44 -39.14 -8.46
CA THR A 39 -22.55 -39.94 -9.68
C THR A 39 -21.87 -39.17 -10.79
N PHE A 40 -20.84 -39.72 -11.39
CA PHE A 40 -20.06 -39.09 -12.44
C PHE A 40 -19.71 -40.11 -13.53
N THR A 41 -19.22 -39.65 -14.66
CA THR A 41 -18.71 -40.44 -15.76
C THR A 41 -17.27 -40.01 -16.07
N SER A 42 -16.34 -40.96 -16.10
CA SER A 42 -14.95 -40.70 -16.49
C SER A 42 -14.39 -41.93 -17.19
N ASN A 43 -13.49 -41.71 -18.14
CA ASN A 43 -12.76 -42.77 -18.85
C ASN A 43 -11.45 -43.15 -18.14
N ASP A 44 -11.06 -42.42 -17.08
CA ASP A 44 -9.82 -42.68 -16.35
C ASP A 44 -10.01 -43.86 -15.40
N GLU A 45 -8.99 -44.70 -15.26
CA GLU A 45 -9.00 -45.84 -14.33
C GLU A 45 -9.03 -45.40 -12.87
N LYS A 46 -8.51 -44.20 -12.58
CA LYS A 46 -8.44 -43.64 -11.22
C LYS A 46 -8.96 -42.21 -11.20
N ILE A 47 -9.51 -41.87 -10.08
CA ILE A 47 -10.05 -40.53 -9.78
C ILE A 47 -9.40 -39.99 -8.52
N LEU A 48 -9.32 -38.67 -8.41
CA LEU A 48 -8.90 -37.96 -7.20
C LEU A 48 -10.15 -37.56 -6.41
N VAL A 49 -10.22 -38.04 -5.18
CA VAL A 49 -11.32 -37.66 -4.26
C VAL A 49 -10.77 -36.68 -3.25
N LYS A 50 -11.43 -35.55 -3.15
CA LYS A 50 -11.06 -34.47 -2.24
C LYS A 50 -12.20 -34.15 -1.29
N VAL A 51 -11.96 -34.26 0.01
CA VAL A 51 -12.95 -34.01 1.03
C VAL A 51 -12.54 -32.84 1.89
N LYS A 52 -13.41 -31.85 1.99
CA LYS A 52 -13.21 -30.61 2.76
C LYS A 52 -14.37 -30.38 3.71
N ALA A 53 -14.05 -29.99 4.94
CA ALA A 53 -15.02 -29.46 5.89
C ALA A 53 -14.42 -28.25 6.61
N PHE A 54 -15.27 -27.37 7.10
CA PHE A 54 -14.85 -26.20 7.85
C PHE A 54 -14.07 -26.62 9.12
N ASN A 55 -12.96 -25.95 9.40
CA ASN A 55 -12.05 -26.25 10.52
C ASN A 55 -11.48 -27.69 10.54
N HIS A 56 -11.44 -28.40 9.40
CA HIS A 56 -10.86 -29.71 9.30
C HIS A 56 -9.75 -29.79 8.24
N GLN A 57 -8.85 -30.75 8.38
CA GLN A 57 -7.85 -31.03 7.37
C GLN A 57 -8.51 -31.58 6.11
N THR A 58 -8.09 -31.07 4.95
CA THR A 58 -8.55 -31.61 3.67
C THR A 58 -7.90 -32.97 3.43
N ILE A 59 -8.70 -33.98 3.12
CA ILE A 59 -8.23 -35.27 2.62
C ILE A 59 -8.20 -35.21 1.10
N THR A 60 -7.14 -35.71 0.49
CA THR A 60 -7.01 -35.80 -0.96
C THR A 60 -6.35 -37.13 -1.27
N GLU A 61 -7.09 -38.06 -1.85
CA GLU A 61 -6.67 -39.45 -2.09
C GLU A 61 -7.15 -39.95 -3.46
N ASN A 62 -6.37 -40.88 -4.05
CA ASN A 62 -6.71 -41.52 -5.32
C ASN A 62 -7.49 -42.81 -5.06
N TYR A 63 -8.57 -42.99 -5.81
CA TYR A 63 -9.40 -44.20 -5.78
C TYR A 63 -9.60 -44.75 -7.19
N ASN A 64 -9.89 -46.05 -7.29
CA ASN A 64 -10.27 -46.63 -8.58
C ASN A 64 -11.65 -46.10 -9.01
N ASN A 65 -11.81 -45.90 -10.30
CA ASN A 65 -13.09 -45.47 -10.89
C ASN A 65 -14.07 -46.65 -10.93
N ALA A 66 -14.70 -46.93 -9.79
CA ALA A 66 -15.69 -47.98 -9.64
C ALA A 66 -16.78 -47.56 -8.66
N THR A 67 -17.95 -48.16 -8.75
CA THR A 67 -19.02 -47.97 -7.77
C THR A 67 -18.58 -48.52 -6.41
N GLN A 68 -18.37 -47.64 -5.45
CA GLN A 68 -17.84 -48.00 -4.13
C GLN A 68 -18.38 -47.07 -3.03
N THR A 69 -18.30 -47.52 -1.80
CA THR A 69 -18.62 -46.70 -0.63
C THR A 69 -17.32 -46.26 0.05
N LEU A 70 -17.08 -44.95 0.13
CA LEU A 70 -15.93 -44.35 0.78
C LEU A 70 -16.34 -43.65 2.06
N ASN A 71 -15.61 -43.96 3.13
CA ASN A 71 -15.80 -43.34 4.44
C ASN A 71 -14.58 -42.47 4.80
N PHE A 72 -14.78 -41.23 5.17
CA PHE A 72 -13.72 -40.29 5.50
C PHE A 72 -13.83 -39.83 6.95
N VAL A 73 -12.68 -39.80 7.63
CA VAL A 73 -12.55 -39.26 8.98
C VAL A 73 -11.62 -38.04 8.90
N LEU A 74 -12.17 -36.86 9.12
CA LEU A 74 -11.40 -35.62 9.05
C LEU A 74 -10.90 -35.22 10.44
N GLN A 75 -9.62 -34.86 10.51
CA GLN A 75 -9.00 -34.30 11.69
C GLN A 75 -9.31 -32.82 11.80
N GLU A 76 -9.53 -32.31 13.01
CA GLU A 76 -9.70 -30.89 13.23
C GLU A 76 -8.40 -30.14 12.92
N LYS A 77 -8.52 -29.05 12.21
CA LYS A 77 -7.46 -28.11 11.95
C LYS A 77 -8.00 -26.72 12.10
N ALA A 78 -7.50 -26.00 13.12
CA ALA A 78 -7.81 -24.58 13.24
C ALA A 78 -7.39 -23.87 11.95
N THR A 79 -8.36 -23.34 11.22
CA THR A 79 -8.07 -22.47 10.08
C THR A 79 -7.64 -21.13 10.63
N GLU A 80 -6.33 -20.86 10.63
CA GLU A 80 -5.86 -19.50 10.84
C GLU A 80 -6.43 -18.63 9.71
N ILE A 81 -7.42 -17.84 10.03
CA ILE A 81 -7.86 -16.76 9.15
C ILE A 81 -6.71 -15.75 9.16
N LYS A 82 -5.93 -15.71 8.09
CA LYS A 82 -4.92 -14.66 7.92
C LYS A 82 -5.64 -13.33 8.03
N GLU A 83 -5.30 -12.59 9.08
CA GLU A 83 -5.79 -11.22 9.26
C GLU A 83 -5.48 -10.43 8.00
N VAL A 84 -6.51 -10.06 7.26
CA VAL A 84 -6.37 -9.12 6.15
C VAL A 84 -6.20 -7.75 6.80
N LYS A 85 -4.95 -7.36 7.03
CA LYS A 85 -4.63 -5.99 7.41
C LYS A 85 -5.02 -5.09 6.25
N LEU A 86 -6.22 -4.56 6.31
CA LEU A 86 -6.62 -3.47 5.44
C LEU A 86 -5.66 -2.32 5.72
N LYS A 87 -4.76 -2.05 4.78
CA LYS A 87 -3.95 -0.81 4.78
C LYS A 87 -4.91 0.33 4.45
N THR A 88 -5.62 0.81 5.45
CA THR A 88 -6.39 2.03 5.33
C THR A 88 -5.40 3.17 5.12
N LYS A 89 -5.63 3.98 4.10
CA LYS A 89 -4.90 5.24 3.92
C LYS A 89 -5.13 6.07 5.18
N LEU A 90 -4.09 6.26 5.98
CA LEU A 90 -4.22 7.00 7.23
C LEU A 90 -4.26 8.49 6.89
N ILE A 91 -5.48 9.02 6.80
CA ILE A 91 -5.77 10.44 6.77
C ILE A 91 -6.43 10.78 8.09
N THR A 92 -5.86 11.71 8.83
CA THR A 92 -6.42 12.17 10.09
C THR A 92 -6.64 13.67 10.04
N LYS A 93 -7.80 14.15 10.48
CA LYS A 93 -8.12 15.59 10.59
C LYS A 93 -8.24 15.98 12.06
N ARG A 94 -7.52 17.03 12.46
CA ARG A 94 -7.61 17.64 13.78
C ARG A 94 -7.71 19.15 13.62
N GLY A 95 -8.89 19.72 13.89
CA GLY A 95 -9.15 21.14 13.60
C GLY A 95 -8.90 21.42 12.12
N ASP A 96 -8.09 22.41 11.83
CA ASP A 96 -7.72 22.83 10.46
C ASP A 96 -6.49 22.08 9.91
N THR A 97 -6.03 21.04 10.60
CA THR A 97 -4.89 20.24 10.14
C THR A 97 -5.33 18.89 9.63
N ILE A 98 -5.02 18.60 8.38
CA ILE A 98 -5.19 17.27 7.77
C ILE A 98 -3.82 16.63 7.61
N SER A 99 -3.62 15.48 8.25
CA SER A 99 -2.37 14.72 8.19
C SER A 99 -2.50 13.50 7.31
N TYR A 100 -1.57 13.32 6.39
CA TYR A 100 -1.47 12.21 5.45
C TYR A 100 -0.23 11.38 5.77
N ASP A 101 -0.38 10.10 6.11
CA ASP A 101 0.75 9.18 6.22
C ASP A 101 1.27 8.90 4.81
N LEU A 102 2.53 9.30 4.54
CA LEU A 102 3.10 9.23 3.20
C LEU A 102 3.19 7.80 2.67
N LYS A 103 3.45 6.81 3.54
CA LYS A 103 3.52 5.39 3.16
C LYS A 103 2.23 4.85 2.52
N SER A 104 1.10 5.45 2.85
CA SER A 104 -0.20 5.04 2.32
C SER A 104 -0.44 5.50 0.88
N PHE A 105 0.32 6.48 0.41
CA PHE A 105 0.18 7.09 -0.92
C PHE A 105 1.37 6.79 -1.85
N GLU A 106 2.52 6.34 -1.30
CA GLU A 106 3.70 6.05 -2.08
C GLU A 106 3.59 4.77 -2.92
N SER A 107 4.27 4.76 -4.05
CA SER A 107 4.51 3.56 -4.86
C SER A 107 6.02 3.33 -5.04
N LYS A 108 6.40 2.15 -5.55
CA LYS A 108 7.80 1.83 -5.84
C LYS A 108 8.44 2.73 -6.92
N ALA A 109 7.61 3.30 -7.78
CA ALA A 109 8.07 4.18 -8.86
C ALA A 109 8.39 5.61 -8.38
N ASP A 110 7.86 6.02 -7.23
CA ASP A 110 8.07 7.38 -6.70
C ASP A 110 9.48 7.53 -6.15
N ARG A 111 10.10 8.65 -6.46
CA ARG A 111 11.46 8.99 -6.02
C ARG A 111 11.52 10.19 -5.10
N SER A 112 10.71 11.22 -5.40
CA SER A 112 10.68 12.49 -4.68
C SER A 112 9.40 12.67 -3.89
N LEU A 113 9.39 13.64 -2.99
CA LEU A 113 8.19 14.08 -2.28
C LEU A 113 7.10 14.53 -3.28
N ALA A 114 7.49 15.26 -4.34
CA ALA A 114 6.57 15.72 -5.38
C ALA A 114 5.78 14.58 -6.04
N ASP A 115 6.43 13.42 -6.27
CA ASP A 115 5.77 12.26 -6.89
C ASP A 115 4.64 11.71 -6.00
N VAL A 116 4.83 11.74 -4.69
CA VAL A 116 3.83 11.27 -3.75
C VAL A 116 2.73 12.31 -3.49
N LEU A 117 3.10 13.59 -3.40
CA LEU A 117 2.14 14.69 -3.20
C LEU A 117 1.07 14.73 -4.28
N LYS A 118 1.41 14.45 -5.54
CA LYS A 118 0.47 14.36 -6.68
C LYS A 118 -0.64 13.32 -6.49
N LYS A 119 -0.46 12.39 -5.55
CA LYS A 119 -1.41 11.30 -5.26
C LYS A 119 -2.29 11.58 -4.04
N ILE A 120 -1.98 12.66 -3.32
CA ILE A 120 -2.77 13.08 -2.16
C ILE A 120 -3.98 13.86 -2.66
N PRO A 121 -5.20 13.50 -2.23
CA PRO A 121 -6.41 14.19 -2.64
C PRO A 121 -6.35 15.69 -2.33
N GLY A 122 -6.70 16.51 -3.31
CA GLY A 122 -6.74 17.97 -3.18
C GLY A 122 -5.40 18.67 -3.34
N ILE A 123 -4.28 17.94 -3.51
CA ILE A 123 -2.95 18.51 -3.77
C ILE A 123 -2.61 18.35 -5.25
N GLU A 124 -2.22 19.44 -5.88
CA GLU A 124 -1.67 19.48 -7.23
C GLU A 124 -0.23 19.98 -7.17
N VAL A 125 0.65 19.38 -7.94
CA VAL A 125 2.07 19.77 -8.00
C VAL A 125 2.44 20.03 -9.45
N ASN A 126 2.82 21.26 -9.73
CA ASN A 126 3.25 21.73 -11.03
C ASN A 126 4.67 21.21 -11.39
N LYS A 127 5.07 21.37 -12.64
CA LYS A 127 6.39 20.92 -13.14
C LYS A 127 7.55 21.65 -12.47
N ASP A 128 7.37 22.91 -12.08
CA ASP A 128 8.36 23.73 -11.35
C ASP A 128 8.45 23.35 -9.86
N GLY A 129 7.55 22.47 -9.37
CA GLY A 129 7.45 22.05 -7.98
C GLY A 129 6.56 22.92 -7.11
N SER A 130 5.88 23.92 -7.69
CA SER A 130 4.86 24.71 -6.98
C SER A 130 3.64 23.83 -6.66
N ILE A 131 2.98 24.13 -5.54
CA ILE A 131 1.90 23.32 -4.99
C ILE A 131 0.62 24.15 -4.91
N LEU A 132 -0.47 23.55 -5.37
CA LEU A 132 -1.82 24.05 -5.17
C LEU A 132 -2.55 23.10 -4.20
N TYR A 133 -3.39 23.63 -3.37
CA TYR A 133 -4.35 22.88 -2.55
C TYR A 133 -5.77 23.33 -2.89
N GLN A 134 -6.59 22.38 -3.35
CA GLN A 134 -7.97 22.66 -3.84
C GLN A 134 -8.03 23.74 -4.94
N GLY A 135 -7.00 23.80 -5.79
CA GLY A 135 -6.90 24.77 -6.88
C GLY A 135 -6.21 26.10 -6.51
N GLU A 136 -6.01 26.38 -5.22
CA GLU A 136 -5.38 27.62 -4.73
C GLU A 136 -3.92 27.40 -4.35
N PRO A 137 -3.00 28.35 -4.65
CA PRO A 137 -1.62 28.28 -4.25
C PRO A 137 -1.46 28.23 -2.73
N ILE A 138 -0.58 27.36 -2.23
CA ILE A 138 -0.24 27.36 -0.81
C ILE A 138 0.52 28.64 -0.43
N ASN A 139 0.26 29.14 0.78
CA ASN A 139 0.91 30.38 1.26
C ASN A 139 2.26 30.11 1.96
N LYS A 140 2.48 28.90 2.52
CA LYS A 140 3.71 28.52 3.19
C LYS A 140 4.03 27.03 3.02
N PHE A 141 5.34 26.72 3.01
CA PHE A 141 5.85 25.36 2.99
C PHE A 141 6.86 25.17 4.13
N TYR A 142 6.53 24.29 5.04
CA TYR A 142 7.34 23.99 6.21
C TYR A 142 8.00 22.62 6.11
N VAL A 143 9.21 22.50 6.68
CA VAL A 143 9.84 21.23 6.97
C VAL A 143 10.10 21.15 8.47
N ASN A 144 9.47 20.17 9.12
CA ASN A 144 9.46 20.05 10.59
C ASN A 144 9.05 21.39 11.30
N GLY A 145 8.03 22.06 10.75
CA GLY A 145 7.50 23.31 11.28
C GLY A 145 8.35 24.56 11.02
N LYS A 146 9.40 24.49 10.20
CA LYS A 146 10.26 25.62 9.86
C LYS A 146 10.08 26.03 8.42
N ASP A 147 9.90 27.35 8.20
CA ASP A 147 9.91 27.97 6.87
C ASP A 147 11.35 28.14 6.39
N LEU A 148 11.71 27.41 5.35
CA LEU A 148 13.09 27.34 4.88
C LEU A 148 13.40 28.23 3.69
N MET A 149 12.41 28.48 2.84
CA MET A 149 12.71 28.95 1.48
C MET A 149 11.85 30.13 1.03
N GLU A 150 11.08 30.74 1.91
CA GLU A 150 10.24 31.94 1.61
C GLU A 150 9.55 31.87 0.23
N GLY A 151 8.96 30.69 -0.11
CA GLY A 151 8.28 30.46 -1.39
C GLY A 151 9.08 29.67 -2.43
N SER A 152 10.40 29.47 -2.27
CA SER A 152 11.23 28.68 -3.22
C SER A 152 11.26 27.18 -2.92
N TYR A 153 10.19 26.62 -2.40
CA TYR A 153 10.08 25.23 -1.95
C TYR A 153 10.03 24.19 -3.07
N GLY A 154 9.86 24.60 -4.33
CA GLY A 154 9.85 23.69 -5.46
C GLY A 154 11.13 22.85 -5.58
N LEU A 155 12.29 23.43 -5.21
CA LEU A 155 13.54 22.71 -5.18
C LEU A 155 13.52 21.56 -4.16
N ILE A 156 13.04 21.81 -2.94
CA ILE A 156 12.92 20.80 -1.88
C ILE A 156 11.95 19.72 -2.32
N ASN A 157 10.77 20.11 -2.78
CA ASN A 157 9.70 19.21 -3.18
C ASN A 157 10.16 18.22 -4.26
N ASN A 158 10.90 18.70 -5.27
CA ASN A 158 11.41 17.88 -6.36
C ASN A 158 12.66 17.05 -5.98
N SER A 159 13.40 17.43 -4.95
CA SER A 159 14.68 16.80 -4.61
C SER A 159 14.66 16.01 -3.31
N LEU A 160 13.70 16.25 -2.42
CA LEU A 160 13.58 15.50 -1.16
C LEU A 160 13.10 14.08 -1.43
N PRO A 161 13.88 13.03 -1.10
CA PRO A 161 13.46 11.65 -1.29
C PRO A 161 12.24 11.33 -0.43
N LYS A 162 11.26 10.61 -1.00
CA LYS A 162 10.06 10.17 -0.28
C LYS A 162 10.39 9.39 0.99
N ASP A 163 11.48 8.62 0.96
CA ASP A 163 11.89 7.77 2.08
C ASP A 163 12.35 8.55 3.32
N ALA A 164 12.68 9.83 3.17
CA ALA A 164 13.02 10.71 4.28
C ALA A 164 11.78 11.26 5.01
N VAL A 165 10.61 11.21 4.38
CA VAL A 165 9.36 11.82 4.87
C VAL A 165 8.49 10.80 5.58
N GLN A 166 7.95 11.17 6.73
CA GLN A 166 7.00 10.36 7.51
C GLN A 166 5.56 10.69 7.12
N LYS A 167 5.18 11.95 7.21
CA LYS A 167 3.84 12.44 6.93
C LYS A 167 3.86 13.83 6.34
N VAL A 168 2.78 14.19 5.69
CA VAL A 168 2.51 15.54 5.19
C VAL A 168 1.27 16.07 5.88
N GLU A 169 1.33 17.27 6.37
CA GLU A 169 0.23 17.97 7.01
C GLU A 169 -0.20 19.16 6.14
N VAL A 170 -1.47 19.22 5.83
CA VAL A 170 -2.10 20.37 5.22
C VAL A 170 -2.74 21.18 6.33
N LEU A 171 -2.31 22.42 6.48
CA LEU A 171 -2.83 23.39 7.43
C LEU A 171 -3.83 24.26 6.68
N GLU A 172 -5.12 23.94 6.79
CA GLU A 172 -6.19 24.75 6.18
C GLU A 172 -6.31 26.08 6.92
N ASN A 173 -6.78 27.11 6.24
CA ASN A 173 -6.97 28.46 6.82
C ASN A 173 -5.69 29.04 7.48
N HIS A 174 -4.52 28.67 6.97
CA HIS A 174 -3.26 29.00 7.61
C HIS A 174 -2.89 30.48 7.52
N GLN A 175 -2.84 31.16 8.67
CA GLN A 175 -2.33 32.53 8.76
C GLN A 175 -0.82 32.51 9.05
N PRO A 176 0.03 32.94 8.09
CA PRO A 176 1.49 32.89 8.26
C PRO A 176 2.02 33.90 9.30
N VAL A 177 1.26 34.95 9.60
CA VAL A 177 1.66 35.97 10.56
C VAL A 177 1.07 35.66 11.93
N LYS A 178 1.92 35.29 12.89
CA LYS A 178 1.53 34.80 14.23
C LYS A 178 0.58 35.79 14.98
N ILE A 179 0.80 37.09 14.86
CA ILE A 179 -0.03 38.09 15.54
C ILE A 179 -1.46 38.12 14.98
N LEU A 180 -1.66 37.63 13.77
CA LEU A 180 -2.96 37.63 13.06
C LEU A 180 -3.67 36.27 13.13
N GLN A 181 -3.05 35.21 13.64
CA GLN A 181 -3.60 33.85 13.64
C GLN A 181 -5.00 33.77 14.31
N ASP A 182 -5.22 34.52 15.39
CA ASP A 182 -6.49 34.51 16.10
C ASP A 182 -7.46 35.66 15.67
N LYS A 183 -7.04 36.47 14.73
CA LYS A 183 -7.79 37.68 14.35
C LYS A 183 -8.30 37.66 12.91
N LEU A 184 -7.54 37.04 12.01
CA LEU A 184 -7.88 37.01 10.59
C LEU A 184 -7.68 35.56 10.08
N SER A 185 -8.72 34.98 9.51
CA SER A 185 -8.61 33.75 8.77
C SER A 185 -7.92 33.99 7.42
N SER A 186 -7.14 33.03 6.98
CA SER A 186 -6.58 33.00 5.63
C SER A 186 -7.34 31.93 4.82
N GLU A 187 -7.66 32.24 3.58
CA GLU A 187 -8.28 31.28 2.68
C GLU A 187 -7.26 30.26 2.10
N ASN A 188 -5.96 30.56 2.24
CA ASN A 188 -4.91 29.71 1.70
C ASN A 188 -4.41 28.70 2.73
N ALA A 189 -4.05 27.51 2.23
CA ALA A 189 -3.44 26.47 3.05
C ALA A 189 -1.92 26.61 3.10
N ALA A 190 -1.30 25.97 4.11
CA ALA A 190 0.12 25.72 4.14
C ALA A 190 0.38 24.19 4.17
N ILE A 191 1.57 23.79 3.75
CA ILE A 191 2.01 22.40 3.84
C ILE A 191 3.17 22.31 4.84
N ASN A 192 3.10 21.33 5.73
CA ASN A 192 4.18 21.00 6.65
C ASN A 192 4.62 19.54 6.41
N VAL A 193 5.87 19.36 6.00
CA VAL A 193 6.49 18.06 5.76
C VAL A 193 7.19 17.61 7.04
N GLN A 194 6.77 16.49 7.60
CA GLN A 194 7.40 15.88 8.78
C GLN A 194 8.39 14.79 8.35
N LEU A 195 9.65 14.93 8.72
CA LEU A 195 10.70 13.96 8.41
C LEU A 195 10.70 12.82 9.44
N LYS A 196 11.12 11.61 9.00
CA LYS A 196 11.22 10.41 9.86
C LYS A 196 12.23 10.56 10.99
N LYS A 197 13.28 11.34 10.76
CA LYS A 197 14.37 11.55 11.73
C LYS A 197 14.53 13.04 12.03
N SER A 198 14.86 13.35 13.26
CA SER A 198 15.15 14.73 13.70
C SER A 198 16.41 15.32 13.06
N ILE A 199 17.34 14.47 12.63
CA ILE A 199 18.50 14.82 11.83
C ILE A 199 18.42 13.99 10.56
N THR A 200 18.32 14.67 9.43
CA THR A 200 18.24 14.05 8.11
C THR A 200 19.22 14.72 7.16
N MET A 201 20.20 13.96 6.71
CA MET A 201 21.08 14.34 5.61
C MET A 201 20.65 13.54 4.38
N THR A 202 20.32 14.25 3.32
CA THR A 202 19.79 13.64 2.09
C THR A 202 20.09 14.54 0.89
N GLY A 203 19.72 14.13 -0.29
CA GLY A 203 19.88 14.95 -1.48
C GLY A 203 19.60 14.17 -2.76
N ARG A 204 19.69 14.88 -3.87
CA ARG A 204 19.54 14.33 -5.21
C ARG A 204 20.72 14.73 -6.08
N GLY A 205 21.25 13.77 -6.84
CA GLY A 205 22.23 13.98 -7.90
C GLY A 205 21.65 13.57 -9.24
N GLU A 206 21.83 14.40 -10.25
CA GLU A 206 21.46 14.11 -11.63
C GLU A 206 22.64 14.40 -12.54
N THR A 207 22.96 13.47 -13.42
CA THR A 207 23.98 13.64 -14.46
C THR A 207 23.37 13.28 -15.81
N SER A 208 23.66 14.08 -16.83
CA SER A 208 23.23 13.81 -18.20
C SER A 208 24.40 14.02 -19.15
N LEU A 209 24.54 13.14 -20.12
CA LEU A 209 25.56 13.18 -21.14
C LEU A 209 24.93 13.12 -22.54
N GLY A 210 25.37 13.98 -23.44
CA GLY A 210 24.98 13.96 -24.87
C GLY A 210 26.20 13.63 -25.71
N VAL A 211 26.03 13.03 -26.89
CA VAL A 211 27.12 12.44 -27.67
C VAL A 211 27.51 13.29 -28.89
N ALA A 212 26.55 14.06 -29.46
CA ALA A 212 26.85 14.88 -30.64
C ALA A 212 26.00 16.16 -30.68
N PRO A 213 26.54 17.34 -30.32
CA PRO A 213 27.86 17.59 -29.74
C PRO A 213 28.01 17.02 -28.32
N SER A 214 29.22 16.90 -27.81
CA SER A 214 29.47 16.46 -26.43
C SER A 214 28.86 17.47 -25.46
N LEU A 215 27.71 17.12 -24.89
CA LEU A 215 26.99 17.92 -23.90
C LEU A 215 27.03 17.20 -22.55
N TRP A 216 27.13 17.95 -21.50
CA TRP A 216 26.99 17.40 -20.14
C TRP A 216 26.23 18.34 -19.23
N ASN A 217 25.56 17.76 -18.25
CA ASN A 217 24.85 18.48 -17.20
C ASN A 217 24.99 17.72 -15.89
N VAL A 218 25.34 18.43 -14.84
CA VAL A 218 25.41 17.90 -13.47
C VAL A 218 24.60 18.80 -12.55
N LYS A 219 23.69 18.20 -11.82
CA LYS A 219 22.95 18.86 -10.74
C LYS A 219 23.14 18.09 -9.46
N LEU A 220 23.47 18.79 -8.39
CA LEU A 220 23.59 18.24 -7.04
C LEU A 220 22.77 19.08 -6.08
N THR A 221 21.92 18.45 -5.30
CA THR A 221 21.08 19.14 -4.31
C THR A 221 21.20 18.43 -2.96
N PRO A 222 22.34 18.56 -2.25
CA PRO A 222 22.45 18.07 -0.89
C PRO A 222 21.64 18.92 0.09
N MET A 223 21.03 18.28 1.08
CA MET A 223 20.18 18.90 2.08
C MET A 223 20.51 18.36 3.47
N LEU A 224 20.49 19.24 4.44
CA LEU A 224 20.60 18.89 5.86
C LEU A 224 19.46 19.52 6.65
N PHE A 225 18.73 18.68 7.37
CA PHE A 225 17.65 19.08 8.27
C PHE A 225 18.02 18.63 9.68
N THR A 226 18.14 19.57 10.59
CA THR A 226 18.34 19.33 12.00
C THR A 226 17.33 20.13 12.83
N GLN A 227 17.28 19.90 14.14
CA GLN A 227 16.44 20.71 15.01
C GLN A 227 16.82 22.19 15.06
N LYS A 228 18.10 22.52 14.90
CA LYS A 228 18.62 23.91 14.99
C LYS A 228 18.88 24.51 13.63
N TYR A 229 19.46 23.73 12.73
CA TYR A 229 19.94 24.20 11.43
C TYR A 229 19.29 23.41 10.31
N GLN A 230 18.96 24.10 9.26
CA GLN A 230 18.47 23.51 8.03
C GLN A 230 19.12 24.25 6.86
N TRP A 231 19.68 23.50 5.91
CA TRP A 231 20.23 24.10 4.70
C TRP A 231 20.01 23.19 3.50
N VAL A 232 19.92 23.83 2.34
CA VAL A 232 19.81 23.20 1.03
C VAL A 232 20.82 23.88 0.13
N LEU A 233 21.70 23.11 -0.47
CA LEU A 233 22.64 23.60 -1.48
C LEU A 233 22.15 23.13 -2.84
N ASN A 234 22.15 24.02 -3.82
CA ASN A 234 21.86 23.68 -5.21
C ASN A 234 23.07 24.01 -6.08
N TYR A 235 23.72 22.98 -6.60
CA TYR A 235 24.79 23.10 -7.55
C TYR A 235 24.34 22.62 -8.92
N LYS A 236 24.48 23.46 -9.93
CA LYS A 236 24.21 23.12 -11.32
C LYS A 236 25.34 23.60 -12.20
N THR A 237 25.85 22.71 -13.04
CA THR A 237 26.83 23.02 -14.05
C THR A 237 26.55 22.27 -15.35
N ASN A 238 26.79 22.92 -16.47
CA ASN A 238 26.54 22.34 -17.79
C ASN A 238 27.44 23.10 -18.83
N ASN A 239 27.65 22.49 -19.99
CA ASN A 239 28.17 23.14 -21.16
C ASN A 239 27.14 23.32 -22.24
#